data_37f526c077da3d4585ef264589214a4e
#
_entry.id   37f526c077da3d4585ef264589214a4e
#
_cell.length_a   1.000
_cell.length_b   1.000
_cell.length_c   1.000
_cell.angle_alpha   90.00
_cell.angle_beta   90.00
_cell.angle_gamma   90.00
#
_symmetry.space_group_name_H-M   'P 1'
#
loop_
_entity.id
_entity.type
_entity.pdbx_description
1 polymer ?
#
loop_
_entity_poly.entity_id
_entity_poly.type
_entity_poly.pdbx_seq_one_letter_code
_entity_poly.pdbx_strand_id
1 'polypeptide(L)'
;MGTKRKIVDVQFYKSDTGNAQVKEWLKKLTPGDRKNIGDDIRTVEFGWPLGMPLVRKIDTDLWEVRSTLSNNRISRILFTVCGDMMILLHAFIKKTSKTPKNDLNTAKRHMSHLERKK
;
A
#
# COMPACT_ATOMS: atom_id res chain seq x y z
N MET A 1 19.20 3.74 25.22
CA MET A 1 17.97 3.31 24.59
C MET A 1 18.00 3.62 23.12
N GLY A 2 17.78 2.61 22.32
CA GLY A 2 17.77 2.79 20.87
C GLY A 2 16.47 3.40 20.38
N THR A 3 16.57 4.28 19.41
CA THR A 3 15.41 4.75 18.69
C THR A 3 14.94 3.63 17.77
N LYS A 4 13.62 3.42 17.71
CA LYS A 4 13.07 2.47 16.74
C LYS A 4 13.43 2.91 15.33
N ARG A 5 13.91 1.99 14.53
CA ARG A 5 14.22 2.24 13.13
C ARG A 5 13.14 1.61 12.25
N LYS A 6 12.89 2.25 11.13
CA LYS A 6 12.02 1.67 10.12
C LYS A 6 12.66 0.39 9.59
N ILE A 7 11.85 -0.65 9.45
CA ILE A 7 12.29 -1.90 8.84
C ILE A 7 12.18 -1.79 7.33
N VAL A 8 11.13 -1.11 6.85
CA VAL A 8 10.97 -0.78 5.44
C VAL A 8 10.58 0.68 5.31
N ASP A 9 10.98 1.30 4.20
CA ASP A 9 10.63 2.69 3.86
C ASP A 9 9.62 2.72 2.73
N VAL A 10 8.58 3.54 2.90
CA VAL A 10 7.53 3.68 1.89
C VAL A 10 8.04 4.42 0.66
N GLN A 11 7.72 3.85 -0.50
CA GLN A 11 7.94 4.47 -1.79
C GLN A 11 6.64 4.38 -2.58
N PHE A 12 6.37 5.40 -3.39
CA PHE A 12 5.23 5.35 -4.32
C PHE A 12 5.69 4.81 -5.66
N TYR A 13 4.99 3.81 -6.17
CA TYR A 13 5.21 3.37 -7.54
C TYR A 13 4.96 4.53 -8.50
N LYS A 14 5.86 4.72 -9.45
CA LYS A 14 5.73 5.73 -10.51
C LYS A 14 5.79 5.05 -11.87
N SER A 15 4.90 5.47 -12.76
CA SER A 15 4.94 5.03 -14.14
C SER A 15 6.12 5.67 -14.87
N ASP A 16 6.37 5.25 -16.11
CA ASP A 16 7.44 5.83 -16.94
C ASP A 16 7.25 7.32 -17.18
N THR A 17 6.00 7.78 -17.18
CA THR A 17 5.69 9.20 -17.36
C THR A 17 5.71 9.97 -16.05
N GLY A 18 6.09 9.34 -14.94
CA GLY A 18 6.20 9.98 -13.64
C GLY A 18 4.91 10.04 -12.84
N ASN A 19 3.85 9.37 -13.28
CA ASN A 19 2.59 9.36 -12.56
C ASN A 19 2.66 8.43 -11.36
N ALA A 20 2.34 8.96 -10.17
CA ALA A 20 2.27 8.22 -8.92
C ALA A 20 0.81 8.12 -8.50
N GLN A 21 0.12 7.08 -8.97
CA GLN A 21 -1.33 6.93 -8.78
C GLN A 21 -1.74 6.91 -7.30
N VAL A 22 -1.02 6.16 -6.47
CA VAL A 22 -1.36 6.07 -5.05
C VAL A 22 -1.20 7.42 -4.36
N LYS A 23 -0.11 8.14 -4.68
CA LYS A 23 0.13 9.47 -4.12
C LYS A 23 -1.00 10.43 -4.48
N GLU A 24 -1.41 10.44 -5.75
CA GLU A 24 -2.51 11.30 -6.20
C GLU A 24 -3.85 10.89 -5.58
N TRP A 25 -4.06 9.58 -5.43
CA TRP A 25 -5.25 9.05 -4.78
C TRP A 25 -5.34 9.54 -3.32
N LEU A 26 -4.23 9.48 -2.59
CA LEU A 26 -4.17 9.95 -1.19
C LEU A 26 -4.47 11.44 -1.07
N LYS A 27 -4.00 12.24 -2.01
CA LYS A 27 -4.23 13.69 -1.99
C LYS A 27 -5.71 14.07 -2.09
N LYS A 28 -6.52 13.20 -2.69
CA LYS A 28 -7.96 13.44 -2.87
C LYS A 28 -8.79 13.11 -1.64
N LEU A 29 -8.19 12.47 -0.65
CA LEU A 29 -8.89 12.09 0.58
C LEU A 29 -8.97 13.27 1.55
N THR A 30 -9.94 13.17 2.49
CA THR A 30 -9.98 14.13 3.59
C THR A 30 -8.72 14.01 4.44
N PRO A 31 -8.33 15.09 5.15
CA PRO A 31 -7.16 15.01 6.04
C PRO A 31 -7.26 13.89 7.08
N GLY A 32 -8.46 13.64 7.63
CA GLY A 32 -8.66 12.58 8.60
C GLY A 32 -8.42 11.19 8.02
N ASP A 33 -8.98 10.92 6.85
CA ASP A 33 -8.79 9.64 6.17
C ASP A 33 -7.32 9.42 5.79
N ARG A 34 -6.71 10.47 5.27
CA ARG A 34 -5.29 10.44 4.88
C ARG A 34 -4.40 10.16 6.10
N LYS A 35 -4.72 10.76 7.24
CA LYS A 35 -3.98 10.52 8.48
C LYS A 35 -4.11 9.06 8.93
N ASN A 36 -5.33 8.50 8.89
CA ASN A 36 -5.54 7.11 9.28
C ASN A 36 -4.72 6.15 8.43
N ILE A 37 -4.72 6.37 7.13
CA ILE A 37 -3.92 5.55 6.22
C ILE A 37 -2.43 5.72 6.50
N GLY A 38 -1.99 6.97 6.69
CA GLY A 38 -0.60 7.26 7.00
C GLY A 38 -0.13 6.58 8.27
N ASP A 39 -0.95 6.60 9.32
CA ASP A 39 -0.63 5.93 10.59
C ASP A 39 -0.50 4.41 10.38
N ASP A 40 -1.39 3.81 9.60
CA ASP A 40 -1.33 2.37 9.33
C ASP A 40 -0.11 1.99 8.50
N ILE A 41 0.23 2.78 7.50
CA ILE A 41 1.45 2.58 6.71
C ILE A 41 2.68 2.67 7.60
N ARG A 42 2.70 3.67 8.49
CA ARG A 42 3.81 3.84 9.43
C ARG A 42 3.94 2.63 10.35
N THR A 43 2.83 2.06 10.81
CA THR A 43 2.85 0.84 11.60
C THR A 43 3.54 -0.29 10.84
N VAL A 44 3.27 -0.41 9.55
CA VAL A 44 3.93 -1.42 8.71
C VAL A 44 5.42 -1.10 8.57
N GLU A 45 5.78 0.17 8.36
CA GLU A 45 7.19 0.57 8.21
C GLU A 45 8.03 0.15 9.42
N PHE A 46 7.48 0.29 10.62
CA PHE A 46 8.21 -0.03 11.86
C PHE A 46 8.06 -1.46 12.32
N GLY A 47 7.07 -2.19 11.84
CA GLY A 47 6.75 -3.54 12.33
C GLY A 47 6.84 -4.66 11.31
N TRP A 48 7.20 -4.37 10.08
CA TRP A 48 7.24 -5.39 9.02
C TRP A 48 8.12 -6.59 9.41
N PRO A 49 7.72 -7.84 9.15
CA PRO A 49 6.44 -8.22 8.55
C PRO A 49 5.31 -8.27 9.59
N LEU A 50 4.12 -7.87 9.15
CA LEU A 50 2.90 -7.89 9.95
C LEU A 50 1.83 -8.70 9.25
N GLY A 51 0.92 -9.28 10.04
CA GLY A 51 -0.21 -10.03 9.54
C GLY A 51 -1.54 -9.33 9.74
N MET A 52 -2.59 -10.11 9.55
CA MET A 52 -3.96 -9.61 9.75
C MET A 52 -4.18 -9.16 11.19
N PRO A 53 -5.08 -8.20 11.41
CA PRO A 53 -6.01 -7.65 10.41
C PRO A 53 -5.43 -6.52 9.55
N LEU A 54 -4.28 -5.97 9.90
CA LEU A 54 -3.74 -4.80 9.20
C LEU A 54 -3.19 -5.14 7.83
N VAL A 55 -2.40 -6.20 7.73
CA VAL A 55 -1.75 -6.61 6.48
C VAL A 55 -2.18 -8.02 6.11
N ARG A 56 -2.54 -8.19 4.84
CA ARG A 56 -2.94 -9.49 4.31
C ARG A 56 -2.12 -9.81 3.08
N LYS A 57 -1.60 -11.03 3.00
CA LYS A 57 -0.93 -11.48 1.78
C LYS A 57 -1.98 -11.85 0.74
N ILE A 58 -1.86 -11.26 -0.45
CA ILE A 58 -2.80 -11.45 -1.55
C ILE A 58 -2.28 -12.46 -2.56
N ASP A 59 -0.98 -12.39 -2.86
CA ASP A 59 -0.35 -13.24 -3.85
C ASP A 59 1.15 -13.24 -3.58
N THR A 60 1.93 -13.95 -4.40
CA THR A 60 3.39 -13.95 -4.28
C THR A 60 3.94 -12.54 -4.33
N ASP A 61 4.70 -12.16 -3.30
CA ASP A 61 5.32 -10.84 -3.17
C ASP A 61 4.33 -9.67 -3.25
N LEU A 62 3.07 -9.92 -2.93
CA LEU A 62 2.02 -8.91 -3.00
C LEU A 62 1.16 -8.97 -1.74
N TRP A 63 1.07 -7.84 -1.05
CA TRP A 63 0.28 -7.69 0.18
C TRP A 63 -0.65 -6.50 0.06
N GLU A 64 -1.63 -6.44 0.96
CA GLU A 64 -2.46 -5.25 1.10
C GLU A 64 -2.43 -4.75 2.54
N VAL A 65 -2.44 -3.43 2.70
CA VAL A 65 -2.67 -2.79 3.99
C VAL A 65 -4.09 -2.25 3.98
N ARG A 66 -4.83 -2.57 5.07
CA ARG A 66 -6.24 -2.22 5.23
C ARG A 66 -6.35 -1.08 6.23
N SER A 67 -7.12 -0.04 5.87
CA SER A 67 -7.33 1.09 6.78
C SER A 67 -8.81 1.41 6.87
N THR A 68 -9.29 1.61 8.09
CA THR A 68 -10.66 2.04 8.33
C THR A 68 -10.75 3.55 8.16
N LEU A 69 -11.68 3.98 7.33
CA LEU A 69 -11.92 5.39 7.04
C LEU A 69 -13.23 5.84 7.67
N SER A 70 -13.52 7.12 7.59
CA SER A 70 -14.80 7.66 8.02
C SER A 70 -15.96 7.00 7.27
N ASN A 71 -17.15 7.00 7.87
CA ASN A 71 -18.37 6.41 7.29
C ASN A 71 -18.24 4.91 6.99
N ASN A 72 -17.49 4.18 7.83
CA ASN A 72 -17.32 2.72 7.71
C ASN A 72 -16.74 2.26 6.38
N ARG A 73 -16.06 3.15 5.66
CA ARG A 73 -15.34 2.78 4.45
C ARG A 73 -14.02 2.12 4.84
N ILE A 74 -13.56 1.21 4.01
CA ILE A 74 -12.26 0.56 4.20
C ILE A 74 -11.44 0.78 2.93
N SER A 75 -10.25 1.36 3.10
CA SER A 75 -9.31 1.46 1.99
C SER A 75 -8.40 0.25 1.98
N ARG A 76 -7.91 -0.07 0.78
CA ARG A 76 -6.88 -1.09 0.60
C ARG A 76 -5.79 -0.52 -0.29
N ILE A 77 -4.56 -0.67 0.16
CA ILE A 77 -3.40 -0.29 -0.64
C ILE A 77 -2.57 -1.54 -0.85
N LEU A 78 -2.39 -1.91 -2.11
CA LEU A 78 -1.61 -3.08 -2.50
C LEU A 78 -0.15 -2.67 -2.64
N PHE A 79 0.74 -3.47 -2.07
CA PHE A 79 2.16 -3.13 -2.04
C PHE A 79 3.03 -4.39 -2.18
N THR A 80 4.26 -4.17 -2.57
CA THR A 80 5.30 -5.18 -2.55
C THR A 80 6.47 -4.67 -1.71
N VAL A 81 7.33 -5.58 -1.28
CA VAL A 81 8.54 -5.22 -0.53
C VAL A 81 9.76 -5.67 -1.33
N CYS A 82 10.62 -4.72 -1.64
CA CYS A 82 11.89 -4.97 -2.33
C CYS A 82 13.02 -4.51 -1.42
N GLY A 83 13.78 -5.46 -0.85
CA GLY A 83 14.80 -5.12 0.13
C GLY A 83 14.18 -4.42 1.33
N ASP A 84 14.55 -3.18 1.56
CA ASP A 84 13.99 -2.36 2.64
C ASP A 84 12.95 -1.35 2.13
N MET A 85 12.45 -1.51 0.92
CA MET A 85 11.44 -0.60 0.35
C MET A 85 10.06 -1.23 0.33
N MET A 86 9.08 -0.52 0.87
CA MET A 86 7.66 -0.85 0.76
C MET A 86 7.07 -0.01 -0.36
N ILE A 87 6.83 -0.65 -1.50
CA ILE A 87 6.40 0.08 -2.70
C ILE A 87 4.90 -0.01 -2.85
N LEU A 88 4.22 1.13 -2.76
CA LEU A 88 2.77 1.22 -2.88
C LEU A 88 2.38 1.20 -4.35
N LEU A 89 1.68 0.14 -4.76
CA LEU A 89 1.41 -0.16 -6.17
C LEU A 89 0.05 0.35 -6.64
N HIS A 90 -0.98 0.24 -5.80
CA HIS A 90 -2.35 0.55 -6.20
C HIS A 90 -3.20 0.75 -4.96
N ALA A 91 -4.16 1.67 -5.03
CA ALA A 91 -5.05 1.98 -3.92
C ALA A 91 -6.50 2.05 -4.39
N PHE A 92 -7.41 1.61 -3.54
CA PHE A 92 -8.84 1.67 -3.83
C PHE A 92 -9.65 1.59 -2.54
N ILE A 93 -10.93 1.98 -2.63
CA ILE A 93 -11.88 1.80 -1.53
C ILE A 93 -12.55 0.45 -1.70
N LYS A 94 -12.53 -0.34 -0.66
CA LYS A 94 -13.08 -1.69 -0.67
C LYS A 94 -14.61 -1.64 -0.72
N LYS A 95 -15.20 -2.38 -1.64
CA LYS A 95 -16.66 -2.53 -1.74
C LYS A 95 -17.13 -3.95 -1.47
N THR A 96 -16.22 -4.91 -1.56
CA THR A 96 -16.53 -6.34 -1.37
C THR A 96 -15.50 -6.97 -0.46
N SER A 97 -15.77 -8.22 -0.03
CA SER A 97 -14.83 -8.94 0.83
C SER A 97 -13.57 -9.40 0.11
N LYS A 98 -13.64 -9.55 -1.21
CA LYS A 98 -12.48 -9.97 -2.03
C LYS A 98 -11.85 -8.78 -2.71
N THR A 99 -10.54 -8.89 -2.99
CA THR A 99 -9.86 -7.90 -3.81
C THR A 99 -10.40 -8.01 -5.23
N PRO A 100 -10.97 -6.93 -5.80
CA PRO A 100 -11.47 -6.98 -7.16
C PRO A 100 -10.37 -7.33 -8.15
N LYS A 101 -10.73 -8.11 -9.16
CA LYS A 101 -9.77 -8.63 -10.14
C LYS A 101 -9.04 -7.51 -10.88
N ASN A 102 -9.75 -6.43 -11.21
CA ASN A 102 -9.15 -5.29 -11.91
C ASN A 102 -8.08 -4.61 -11.06
N ASP A 103 -8.35 -4.43 -9.76
CA ASP A 103 -7.39 -3.82 -8.84
C ASP A 103 -6.17 -4.72 -8.65
N LEU A 104 -6.40 -6.01 -8.53
CA LEU A 104 -5.32 -6.98 -8.41
C LEU A 104 -4.43 -6.98 -9.66
N ASN A 105 -5.04 -7.00 -10.84
CA ASN A 105 -4.31 -6.98 -12.11
C ASN A 105 -3.49 -5.71 -12.28
N THR A 106 -4.04 -4.57 -11.87
CA THR A 106 -3.31 -3.30 -11.93
C THR A 106 -2.07 -3.34 -11.04
N ALA A 107 -2.22 -3.84 -9.80
CA ALA A 107 -1.08 -3.97 -8.90
C ALA A 107 -0.01 -4.91 -9.45
N LYS A 108 -0.43 -6.04 -10.01
CA LYS A 108 0.52 -7.00 -10.61
C LYS A 108 1.25 -6.41 -11.80
N ARG A 109 0.56 -5.63 -12.63
CA ARG A 109 1.18 -4.96 -13.78
C ARG A 109 2.24 -3.96 -13.31
N HIS A 110 1.93 -3.17 -12.29
CA HIS A 110 2.89 -2.22 -11.72
C HIS A 110 4.09 -2.95 -11.11
N MET A 111 3.85 -4.06 -10.43
CA MET A 111 4.93 -4.87 -9.86
C MET A 111 5.84 -5.43 -10.95
N SER A 112 5.28 -5.93 -12.04
CA SER A 112 6.06 -6.42 -13.18
C SER A 112 6.91 -5.32 -13.80
N HIS A 113 6.39 -4.10 -13.86
CA HIS A 113 7.13 -2.95 -14.36
C HIS A 113 8.36 -2.65 -13.51
N LEU A 114 8.24 -2.78 -12.19
CA LEU A 114 9.39 -2.61 -11.29
C LEU A 114 10.47 -3.65 -11.57
N GLU A 115 10.08 -4.88 -11.80
CA GLU A 115 11.03 -5.97 -12.05
C GLU A 115 11.83 -5.73 -13.34
N ARG A 116 11.19 -5.17 -14.37
CA ARG A 116 11.88 -4.88 -15.64
C ARG A 116 12.90 -3.77 -15.51
N LYS A 117 12.78 -2.91 -14.51
CA LYS A 117 13.69 -1.76 -14.33
C LYS A 117 14.93 -2.09 -13.51
N LYS A 118 15.01 -3.29 -13.00
CA LYS A 118 16.18 -3.69 -12.22
C LYS A 118 17.38 -3.96 -13.11
#